data_7030a7c255ea85f4e42188f8352e628d
#
_entry.id   7030a7c255ea85f4e42188f8352e628d
#
_cell.length_a   1.000
_cell.length_b   1.000
_cell.length_c   1.000
_cell.angle_alpha   90.00
_cell.angle_beta   90.00
_cell.angle_gamma   90.00
#
_symmetry.space_group_name_H-M   'P 1'
#
loop_
_entity.id
_entity.type
_entity.pdbx_description
1 polymer ?
#
loop_
_entity_poly.entity_id
_entity_poly.type
_entity_poly.pdbx_seq_one_letter_code
_entity_poly.pdbx_strand_id
1 'polypeptide(L)'
;FCHNQGKDSCSRGLRDKKTNAFRQTAFGVDMAGCPLEEKISEMHLAKTDGNFVGALAMAVVDNPMVAGTGHRICNDCMKSCIYQKQEPVNIPMGETRTLRDVLELPWGFEIYSLLTRWNLLNIRRPVPLAESGYKVLVVGLGPAGFTLSHHLMNDGHAVVAIDGAKIEPLDPRYSGVTP
;
A
#
# COMPACT_ATOMS: atom_id res chain seq x y z
N PHE A 1 8.90 -15.71 9.47
CA PHE A 1 9.17 -17.12 9.10
C PHE A 1 9.55 -17.26 7.64
N CYS A 2 8.72 -16.80 6.69
CA CYS A 2 8.99 -16.91 5.24
C CYS A 2 10.25 -16.15 4.82
N HIS A 3 10.48 -14.96 5.37
CA HIS A 3 11.66 -14.15 5.12
C HIS A 3 12.95 -14.94 5.43
N ASN A 4 13.03 -15.55 6.61
CA ASN A 4 14.20 -16.35 7.03
C ASN A 4 14.44 -17.59 6.18
N GLN A 5 13.45 -18.02 5.38
CA GLN A 5 13.56 -19.12 4.44
C GLN A 5 13.82 -18.67 3.01
N GLY A 6 14.04 -17.40 2.76
CA GLY A 6 14.18 -16.83 1.42
C GLY A 6 12.93 -17.01 0.56
N LYS A 7 11.76 -17.12 1.19
CA LYS A 7 10.48 -17.35 0.50
C LYS A 7 9.69 -16.06 0.43
N ASP A 8 9.59 -15.52 -0.75
CA ASP A 8 8.99 -14.23 -1.06
C ASP A 8 7.94 -14.35 -2.17
N SER A 9 7.19 -15.47 -2.16
CA SER A 9 6.22 -15.75 -3.21
C SER A 9 5.02 -14.81 -3.21
N CYS A 10 4.64 -14.27 -2.06
CA CYS A 10 3.60 -13.26 -1.96
C CYS A 10 3.95 -11.98 -2.72
N SER A 11 5.22 -11.60 -2.72
CA SER A 11 5.76 -10.46 -3.44
C SER A 11 6.10 -10.80 -4.90
N ARG A 12 6.88 -11.88 -5.13
CA ARG A 12 7.51 -12.20 -6.42
C ARG A 12 6.89 -13.37 -7.17
N GLY A 13 5.80 -13.90 -6.67
CA GLY A 13 5.08 -15.01 -7.26
C GLY A 13 5.57 -16.39 -6.85
N LEU A 14 4.68 -17.34 -7.00
CA LEU A 14 4.94 -18.75 -6.71
C LEU A 14 5.38 -19.47 -7.98
N ARG A 15 6.64 -19.90 -8.01
CA ARG A 15 7.25 -20.50 -9.20
C ARG A 15 7.43 -22.00 -9.05
N ASP A 16 7.38 -22.68 -10.17
CA ASP A 16 7.79 -24.08 -10.28
C ASP A 16 9.32 -24.19 -10.18
N LYS A 17 9.81 -25.15 -9.40
CA LYS A 17 11.25 -25.29 -9.12
C LYS A 17 12.07 -25.77 -10.32
N LYS A 18 11.45 -26.45 -11.28
CA LYS A 18 12.16 -27.03 -12.43
C LYS A 18 12.16 -26.08 -13.63
N THR A 19 10.99 -25.49 -13.92
CA THR A 19 10.80 -24.66 -15.10
C THR A 19 10.99 -23.17 -14.85
N ASN A 20 11.00 -22.75 -13.56
CA ASN A 20 10.98 -21.35 -13.11
C ASN A 20 9.78 -20.53 -13.62
N ALA A 21 8.81 -21.16 -14.28
CA ALA A 21 7.57 -20.53 -14.67
C ALA A 21 6.67 -20.29 -13.46
N PHE A 22 5.76 -19.32 -13.55
CA PHE A 22 4.74 -19.16 -12.51
C PHE A 22 3.86 -20.39 -12.43
N ARG A 23 3.53 -20.80 -11.23
CA ARG A 23 2.48 -21.79 -11.02
C ARG A 23 1.13 -21.16 -11.33
N GLN A 24 0.21 -21.97 -11.78
CA GLN A 24 -1.13 -21.51 -12.12
C GLN A 24 -2.16 -22.00 -11.12
N THR A 25 -3.22 -21.22 -10.96
CA THR A 25 -4.44 -21.63 -10.27
C THR A 25 -5.17 -22.72 -11.08
N ALA A 26 -6.21 -23.33 -10.51
CA ALA A 26 -7.05 -24.28 -11.21
C ALA A 26 -7.74 -23.68 -12.48
N PHE A 27 -7.79 -22.36 -12.57
CA PHE A 27 -8.37 -21.63 -13.71
C PHE A 27 -7.31 -21.12 -14.71
N GLY A 28 -6.06 -21.59 -14.61
CA GLY A 28 -4.99 -21.18 -15.51
C GLY A 28 -4.44 -19.77 -15.27
N VAL A 29 -4.74 -19.13 -14.14
CA VAL A 29 -4.23 -17.80 -13.81
C VAL A 29 -2.88 -17.92 -13.10
N ASP A 30 -1.88 -17.18 -13.57
CA ASP A 30 -0.55 -17.17 -12.98
C ASP A 30 -0.57 -16.64 -11.55
N MET A 31 0.15 -17.34 -10.67
CA MET A 31 0.36 -16.93 -9.28
C MET A 31 1.57 -15.97 -9.20
N ALA A 32 1.44 -14.81 -9.83
CA ALA A 32 2.54 -13.86 -10.03
C ALA A 32 2.91 -13.03 -8.79
N GLY A 33 2.10 -13.08 -7.73
CA GLY A 33 2.35 -12.29 -6.51
C GLY A 33 1.85 -10.86 -6.61
N CYS A 34 2.43 -10.00 -5.78
CA CYS A 34 2.10 -8.57 -5.77
C CYS A 34 2.58 -7.92 -7.07
N PRO A 35 1.71 -7.22 -7.83
CA PRO A 35 2.13 -6.54 -9.07
C PRO A 35 3.18 -5.45 -8.85
N LEU A 36 3.28 -4.92 -7.63
CA LEU A 36 4.26 -3.89 -7.23
C LEU A 36 5.51 -4.47 -6.58
N GLU A 37 5.56 -5.79 -6.41
CA GLU A 37 6.64 -6.48 -5.66
C GLU A 37 6.86 -5.90 -4.25
N GLU A 38 5.78 -5.51 -3.57
CA GLU A 38 5.82 -4.95 -2.23
C GLU A 38 6.68 -5.82 -1.30
N LYS A 39 7.44 -5.18 -0.41
CA LYS A 39 8.36 -5.82 0.53
C LYS A 39 7.62 -6.45 1.73
N ILE A 40 6.72 -7.39 1.43
CA ILE A 40 5.77 -7.97 2.38
C ILE A 40 6.49 -8.73 3.49
N SER A 41 7.49 -9.56 3.16
CA SER A 41 8.18 -10.36 4.16
C SER A 41 9.05 -9.50 5.08
N GLU A 42 9.65 -8.46 4.55
CA GLU A 42 10.46 -7.48 5.29
C GLU A 42 9.58 -6.62 6.20
N MET A 43 8.41 -6.19 5.72
CA MET A 43 7.41 -5.48 6.53
C MET A 43 7.00 -6.32 7.75
N HIS A 44 6.69 -7.60 7.54
CA HIS A 44 6.33 -8.50 8.64
C HIS A 44 7.49 -8.76 9.60
N LEU A 45 8.72 -8.84 9.10
CA LEU A 45 9.92 -8.97 9.94
C LEU A 45 10.10 -7.73 10.82
N ALA A 46 10.10 -6.54 10.22
CA ALA A 46 10.21 -5.28 10.96
C ALA A 46 9.14 -5.17 12.06
N LYS A 47 7.91 -5.60 11.76
CA LYS A 47 6.82 -5.64 12.73
C LYS A 47 7.07 -6.63 13.87
N THR A 48 7.62 -7.81 13.57
CA THR A 48 8.00 -8.81 14.58
C THR A 48 9.07 -8.26 15.52
N ASP A 49 9.99 -7.47 15.00
CA ASP A 49 11.06 -6.81 15.77
C ASP A 49 10.57 -5.55 16.53
N GLY A 50 9.27 -5.26 16.50
CA GLY A 50 8.67 -4.10 17.18
C GLY A 50 8.88 -2.77 16.44
N ASN A 51 9.43 -2.79 15.25
CA ASN A 51 9.64 -1.58 14.42
C ASN A 51 8.36 -1.29 13.58
N PHE A 52 7.31 -0.81 14.24
CA PHE A 52 6.02 -0.54 13.58
C PHE A 52 6.11 0.61 12.56
N VAL A 53 6.88 1.65 12.87
CA VAL A 53 7.06 2.78 11.95
C VAL A 53 7.83 2.33 10.69
N GLY A 54 8.88 1.54 10.86
CA GLY A 54 9.64 0.96 9.73
C GLY A 54 8.76 0.03 8.87
N ALA A 55 7.92 -0.78 9.50
CA ALA A 55 6.99 -1.65 8.79
C ALA A 55 5.98 -0.83 7.96
N LEU A 56 5.42 0.24 8.53
CA LEU A 56 4.53 1.14 7.79
C LEU A 56 5.26 1.87 6.68
N ALA A 57 6.49 2.32 6.92
CA ALA A 57 7.31 2.96 5.90
C ALA A 57 7.54 2.05 4.67
N MET A 58 7.70 0.73 4.89
CA MET A 58 7.79 -0.24 3.79
C MET A 58 6.47 -0.37 3.02
N ALA A 59 5.34 -0.52 3.74
CA ALA A 59 4.03 -0.68 3.12
C ALA A 59 3.65 0.54 2.26
N VAL A 60 3.89 1.76 2.75
CA VAL A 60 3.49 2.99 2.04
C VAL A 60 4.40 3.36 0.86
N VAL A 61 5.49 2.65 0.62
CA VAL A 61 6.25 2.79 -0.64
C VAL A 61 5.36 2.43 -1.83
N ASP A 62 4.64 1.33 -1.72
CA ASP A 62 3.82 0.77 -2.81
C ASP A 62 2.33 1.06 -2.60
N ASN A 63 1.88 1.17 -1.35
CA ASN A 63 0.49 1.47 -0.99
C ASN A 63 0.39 2.70 -0.08
N PRO A 64 0.70 3.92 -0.59
CA PRO A 64 0.65 5.14 0.22
C PRO A 64 -0.75 5.46 0.74
N MET A 65 -1.78 4.97 0.05
CA MET A 65 -3.18 5.19 0.42
C MET A 65 -3.78 4.03 1.22
N VAL A 66 -2.97 3.29 1.98
CA VAL A 66 -3.39 2.13 2.77
C VAL A 66 -4.56 2.42 3.72
N ALA A 67 -4.71 3.66 4.19
CA ALA A 67 -5.87 4.07 4.99
C ALA A 67 -7.20 3.96 4.24
N GLY A 68 -7.20 4.23 2.94
CA GLY A 68 -8.39 4.14 2.08
C GLY A 68 -8.50 2.82 1.32
N THR A 69 -7.39 2.23 0.96
CA THR A 69 -7.33 0.98 0.17
C THR A 69 -7.31 -0.26 1.07
N GLY A 70 -6.40 -0.31 2.04
CA GLY A 70 -6.29 -1.33 3.09
C GLY A 70 -6.47 -2.76 2.59
N HIS A 71 -7.23 -3.53 3.33
CA HIS A 71 -7.48 -4.95 3.08
C HIS A 71 -8.53 -5.28 2.02
N ARG A 72 -8.97 -4.29 1.23
CA ARG A 72 -10.17 -4.43 0.36
C ARG A 72 -9.90 -4.34 -1.13
N ILE A 73 -8.67 -4.06 -1.55
CA ILE A 73 -8.41 -3.71 -2.95
C ILE A 73 -7.99 -4.91 -3.78
N CYS A 74 -7.00 -5.67 -3.34
CA CYS A 74 -6.55 -6.87 -4.03
C CYS A 74 -6.14 -7.96 -3.03
N ASN A 75 -5.88 -9.17 -3.55
CA ASN A 75 -5.42 -10.30 -2.78
C ASN A 75 -4.43 -11.19 -3.56
N ASP A 76 -3.75 -10.64 -4.55
CA ASP A 76 -2.84 -11.41 -5.40
C ASP A 76 -1.65 -12.00 -4.63
N CYS A 77 -1.17 -11.28 -3.61
CA CYS A 77 -0.21 -11.79 -2.65
C CYS A 77 -0.71 -13.05 -1.91
N MET A 78 -1.98 -13.08 -1.50
CA MET A 78 -2.59 -14.25 -0.85
C MET A 78 -2.67 -15.43 -1.80
N LYS A 79 -3.05 -15.21 -3.06
CA LYS A 79 -3.11 -16.25 -4.10
C LYS A 79 -1.75 -16.90 -4.34
N SER A 80 -0.68 -16.16 -4.14
CA SER A 80 0.70 -16.63 -4.32
C SER A 80 1.38 -17.07 -3.02
N CYS A 81 0.67 -17.06 -1.90
CA CYS A 81 1.20 -17.51 -0.61
C CYS A 81 1.59 -18.98 -0.67
N ILE A 82 2.71 -19.36 -0.03
CA ILE A 82 3.18 -20.75 0.04
C ILE A 82 2.24 -21.65 0.87
N TYR A 83 1.38 -21.07 1.68
CA TYR A 83 0.44 -21.78 2.57
C TYR A 83 -0.91 -22.08 1.93
N GLN A 84 -0.99 -22.21 0.60
CA GLN A 84 -2.25 -22.48 -0.12
C GLN A 84 -3.00 -23.72 0.37
N LYS A 85 -2.27 -24.74 0.87
CA LYS A 85 -2.89 -25.99 1.36
C LYS A 85 -3.48 -25.86 2.77
N GLN A 86 -2.97 -24.92 3.53
CA GLN A 86 -3.43 -24.63 4.88
C GLN A 86 -4.43 -23.46 4.82
N GLU A 87 -3.95 -22.29 5.11
CA GLU A 87 -4.65 -21.03 4.97
C GLU A 87 -3.65 -19.96 4.55
N PRO A 88 -3.88 -19.28 3.43
CA PRO A 88 -3.02 -18.19 3.01
C PRO A 88 -2.97 -17.10 4.07
N VAL A 89 -1.78 -16.53 4.30
CA VAL A 89 -1.64 -15.38 5.19
C VAL A 89 -2.45 -14.22 4.63
N ASN A 90 -3.31 -13.63 5.46
CA ASN A 90 -4.10 -12.47 5.07
C ASN A 90 -3.24 -11.20 5.12
N ILE A 91 -2.46 -11.00 4.06
CA ILE A 91 -1.49 -9.91 3.92
C ILE A 91 -2.19 -8.55 3.89
N PRO A 92 -3.30 -8.36 3.13
CA PRO A 92 -4.02 -7.08 3.13
C PRO A 92 -4.49 -6.66 4.53
N MET A 93 -4.94 -7.61 5.35
CA MET A 93 -5.24 -7.32 6.76
C MET A 93 -3.97 -7.01 7.56
N GLY A 94 -2.84 -7.61 7.20
CA GLY A 94 -1.52 -7.32 7.77
C GLY A 94 -1.11 -5.87 7.52
N GLU A 95 -1.30 -5.35 6.30
CA GLU A 95 -1.06 -3.93 5.95
C GLU A 95 -1.97 -3.00 6.77
N THR A 96 -3.27 -3.28 6.80
CA THR A 96 -4.23 -2.52 7.62
C THR A 96 -3.85 -2.52 9.10
N ARG A 97 -3.41 -3.67 9.63
CA ARG A 97 -2.95 -3.75 11.02
C ARG A 97 -1.67 -2.96 11.24
N THR A 98 -0.75 -2.97 10.27
CA THR A 98 0.49 -2.19 10.34
C THR A 98 0.20 -0.69 10.41
N LEU A 99 -0.77 -0.20 9.62
CA LEU A 99 -1.24 1.18 9.75
C LEU A 99 -1.82 1.45 11.16
N ARG A 100 -2.68 0.57 11.65
CA ARG A 100 -3.32 0.76 12.96
C ARG A 100 -2.30 0.79 14.09
N ASP A 101 -1.29 -0.06 14.06
CA ASP A 101 -0.24 -0.06 15.08
C ASP A 101 0.49 1.28 15.16
N VAL A 102 0.65 1.99 14.03
CA VAL A 102 1.24 3.34 14.02
C VAL A 102 0.23 4.39 14.44
N LEU A 103 -1.04 4.29 14.00
CA LEU A 103 -2.08 5.26 14.39
C LEU A 103 -2.38 5.23 15.90
N GLU A 104 -2.10 4.13 16.59
CA GLU A 104 -2.21 3.99 18.05
C GLU A 104 -1.03 4.67 18.80
N LEU A 105 0.04 5.06 18.09
CA LEU A 105 1.16 5.80 18.67
C LEU A 105 0.83 7.30 18.83
N PRO A 106 1.48 8.01 19.77
CA PRO A 106 1.48 9.47 19.76
C PRO A 106 1.93 10.00 18.39
N TRP A 107 1.19 10.95 17.82
CA TRP A 107 1.46 11.52 16.49
C TRP A 107 1.36 10.52 15.34
N GLY A 108 0.61 9.44 15.52
CA GLY A 108 0.50 8.36 14.54
C GLY A 108 -0.04 8.82 13.20
N PHE A 109 -1.01 9.74 13.17
CA PHE A 109 -1.54 10.32 11.95
C PHE A 109 -0.47 11.16 11.21
N GLU A 110 0.27 11.96 11.93
CA GLU A 110 1.36 12.79 11.39
C GLU A 110 2.48 11.93 10.85
N ILE A 111 2.85 10.85 11.56
CA ILE A 111 3.85 9.88 11.11
C ILE A 111 3.39 9.24 9.79
N TYR A 112 2.15 8.76 9.72
CA TYR A 112 1.60 8.19 8.48
C TYR A 112 1.61 9.22 7.34
N SER A 113 1.09 10.41 7.58
CA SER A 113 1.04 11.49 6.58
C SER A 113 2.43 11.86 6.09
N LEU A 114 3.42 11.90 6.99
CA LEU A 114 4.80 12.17 6.64
C LEU A 114 5.36 11.07 5.74
N LEU A 115 5.20 9.81 6.12
CA LEU A 115 5.73 8.66 5.38
C LEU A 115 5.14 8.52 3.97
N THR A 116 3.92 8.99 3.72
CA THR A 116 3.32 8.98 2.38
C THR A 116 3.97 10.00 1.43
N ARG A 117 4.73 10.96 1.94
CA ARG A 117 5.36 12.04 1.18
C ARG A 117 6.88 12.07 1.30
N TRP A 118 7.40 11.73 2.48
CA TRP A 118 8.81 11.83 2.87
C TRP A 118 9.26 10.45 3.35
N ASN A 119 9.61 9.58 2.42
CA ASN A 119 9.94 8.20 2.73
C ASN A 119 11.24 7.80 2.03
N LEU A 120 12.32 7.77 2.78
CA LEU A 120 13.65 7.43 2.24
C LEU A 120 13.75 5.98 1.74
N LEU A 121 12.81 5.09 2.11
CA LEU A 121 12.74 3.75 1.54
C LEU A 121 12.18 3.76 0.11
N ASN A 122 11.46 4.81 -0.26
CA ASN A 122 11.03 5.02 -1.64
C ASN A 122 12.18 5.63 -2.46
N ILE A 123 13.09 4.79 -2.93
CA ILE A 123 14.28 5.22 -3.67
C ILE A 123 13.94 5.94 -5.00
N ARG A 124 12.74 5.73 -5.54
CA ARG A 124 12.29 6.41 -6.77
C ARG A 124 11.81 7.82 -6.48
N ARG A 125 11.18 8.02 -5.33
CA ARG A 125 10.56 9.28 -4.94
C ARG A 125 10.63 9.48 -3.42
N PRO A 126 11.82 9.74 -2.87
CA PRO A 126 11.99 9.87 -1.41
C PRO A 126 11.34 11.13 -0.84
N VAL A 127 11.17 12.15 -1.66
CA VAL A 127 10.58 13.44 -1.28
C VAL A 127 9.71 13.98 -2.42
N PRO A 128 8.71 14.83 -2.13
CA PRO A 128 7.92 15.49 -3.16
C PRO A 128 8.78 16.35 -4.08
N LEU A 129 8.40 16.42 -5.36
CA LEU A 129 9.03 17.33 -6.32
C LEU A 129 8.54 18.76 -6.13
N ALA A 130 9.31 19.71 -6.62
CA ALA A 130 8.92 21.11 -6.73
C ALA A 130 7.71 21.28 -7.65
N GLU A 131 6.99 22.40 -7.49
CA GLU A 131 5.82 22.69 -8.32
C GLU A 131 6.18 22.67 -9.81
N SER A 132 5.41 21.91 -10.57
CA SER A 132 5.60 21.72 -12.01
C SER A 132 4.95 22.81 -12.87
N GLY A 133 4.01 23.57 -12.30
CA GLY A 133 3.13 24.50 -13.02
C GLY A 133 1.95 23.84 -13.75
N TYR A 134 1.92 22.50 -13.84
CA TYR A 134 0.80 21.79 -14.47
C TYR A 134 -0.38 21.63 -13.53
N LYS A 135 -1.58 21.74 -14.11
CA LYS A 135 -2.85 21.46 -13.44
C LYS A 135 -3.48 20.22 -14.04
N VAL A 136 -3.84 19.25 -13.20
CA VAL A 136 -4.39 17.97 -13.63
C VAL A 136 -5.78 17.79 -13.08
N LEU A 137 -6.73 17.44 -13.95
CA LEU A 137 -8.08 17.03 -13.56
C LEU A 137 -8.13 15.51 -13.48
N VAL A 138 -8.47 14.98 -12.31
CA VAL A 138 -8.73 13.55 -12.10
C VAL A 138 -10.24 13.34 -12.01
N VAL A 139 -10.79 12.50 -12.87
CA VAL A 139 -12.21 12.17 -12.90
C VAL A 139 -12.39 10.76 -12.35
N GLY A 140 -13.10 10.65 -11.22
CA GLY A 140 -13.31 9.43 -10.45
C GLY A 140 -12.37 9.34 -9.27
N LEU A 141 -12.94 9.27 -8.06
CA LEU A 141 -12.22 9.19 -6.77
C LEU A 141 -12.41 7.82 -6.09
N GLY A 142 -12.48 6.76 -6.89
CA GLY A 142 -12.26 5.42 -6.38
C GLY A 142 -10.79 5.21 -5.95
N PRO A 143 -10.40 4.01 -5.52
CA PRO A 143 -9.04 3.73 -5.05
C PRO A 143 -7.95 4.16 -6.03
N ALA A 144 -8.17 3.94 -7.33
CA ALA A 144 -7.23 4.34 -8.38
C ALA A 144 -7.11 5.87 -8.49
N GLY A 145 -8.24 6.60 -8.46
CA GLY A 145 -8.24 8.06 -8.55
C GLY A 145 -7.60 8.73 -7.34
N PHE A 146 -7.86 8.25 -6.14
CA PHE A 146 -7.18 8.71 -4.93
C PHE A 146 -5.66 8.49 -5.00
N THR A 147 -5.25 7.27 -5.34
CA THR A 147 -3.82 6.93 -5.42
C THR A 147 -3.12 7.73 -6.53
N LEU A 148 -3.75 7.86 -7.70
CA LEU A 148 -3.22 8.69 -8.80
C LEU A 148 -3.08 10.15 -8.36
N SER A 149 -4.10 10.72 -7.74
CA SER A 149 -4.06 12.11 -7.24
C SER A 149 -2.91 12.32 -6.25
N HIS A 150 -2.71 11.37 -5.34
CA HIS A 150 -1.60 11.41 -4.38
C HIS A 150 -0.24 11.43 -5.09
N HIS A 151 -0.03 10.53 -6.04
CA HIS A 151 1.23 10.48 -6.80
C HIS A 151 1.47 11.75 -7.62
N LEU A 152 0.44 12.25 -8.31
CA LEU A 152 0.53 13.51 -9.07
C LEU A 152 0.89 14.71 -8.18
N MET A 153 0.31 14.80 -6.98
CA MET A 153 0.67 15.86 -6.03
C MET A 153 2.13 15.73 -5.56
N ASN A 154 2.60 14.50 -5.32
CA ASN A 154 4.01 14.27 -4.98
C ASN A 154 4.95 14.55 -6.16
N ASP A 155 4.45 14.47 -7.40
CA ASP A 155 5.16 14.88 -8.61
C ASP A 155 5.13 16.40 -8.87
N GLY A 156 4.57 17.16 -7.94
CA GLY A 156 4.54 18.64 -8.01
C GLY A 156 3.39 19.19 -8.85
N HIS A 157 2.41 18.38 -9.23
CA HIS A 157 1.27 18.86 -10.00
C HIS A 157 0.15 19.39 -9.09
N ALA A 158 -0.51 20.46 -9.51
CA ALA A 158 -1.78 20.87 -8.90
C ALA A 158 -2.90 19.94 -9.37
N VAL A 159 -3.63 19.32 -8.44
CA VAL A 159 -4.67 18.33 -8.76
C VAL A 159 -6.04 18.84 -8.36
N VAL A 160 -6.98 18.78 -9.28
CA VAL A 160 -8.40 18.88 -9.01
C VAL A 160 -9.01 17.50 -9.26
N ALA A 161 -9.68 16.95 -8.28
CA ALA A 161 -10.30 15.63 -8.41
C ALA A 161 -11.82 15.74 -8.23
N ILE A 162 -12.58 15.09 -9.10
CA ILE A 162 -14.04 15.09 -9.09
C ILE A 162 -14.59 13.67 -9.15
N ASP A 163 -15.75 13.46 -8.53
CA ASP A 163 -16.46 12.18 -8.56
C ASP A 163 -17.98 12.43 -8.74
N GLY A 164 -18.69 11.41 -9.20
CA GLY A 164 -20.14 11.42 -9.30
C GLY A 164 -20.85 11.25 -7.94
N ALA A 165 -20.15 10.77 -6.92
CA ALA A 165 -20.70 10.69 -5.58
C ALA A 165 -20.58 12.06 -4.87
N LYS A 166 -21.67 12.49 -4.24
CA LYS A 166 -21.64 13.66 -3.37
C LYS A 166 -20.88 13.31 -2.11
N ILE A 167 -19.74 13.95 -1.89
CA ILE A 167 -19.05 13.91 -0.61
C ILE A 167 -19.71 14.96 0.29
N GLU A 168 -20.42 14.51 1.31
CA GLU A 168 -20.94 15.45 2.30
C GLU A 168 -19.79 15.99 3.14
N PRO A 169 -19.72 17.31 3.38
CA PRO A 169 -18.70 17.86 4.22
C PRO A 169 -18.79 17.25 5.62
N LEU A 170 -17.65 16.92 6.21
CA LEU A 170 -17.59 16.51 7.61
C LEU A 170 -18.17 17.61 8.51
N ASP A 171 -18.90 17.20 9.54
CA ASP A 171 -19.34 18.11 10.59
C ASP A 171 -18.13 18.90 11.11
N PRO A 172 -18.24 20.24 11.30
CA PRO A 172 -17.15 21.09 11.79
C PRO A 172 -16.47 20.58 13.07
N ARG A 173 -17.21 19.84 13.90
CA ARG A 173 -16.65 19.18 15.10
C ARG A 173 -15.58 18.16 14.79
N TYR A 174 -15.59 17.56 13.59
CA TYR A 174 -14.60 16.56 13.17
C TYR A 174 -13.58 17.13 12.19
N SER A 175 -13.94 18.12 11.40
CA SER A 175 -13.04 18.73 10.41
C SER A 175 -12.21 19.88 10.99
N GLY A 176 -12.66 20.49 12.07
CA GLY A 176 -12.05 21.71 12.61
C GLY A 176 -12.21 22.95 11.71
N VAL A 177 -12.91 22.82 10.58
CA VAL A 177 -13.14 23.92 9.62
C VAL A 177 -14.57 24.41 9.79
N THR A 178 -14.74 25.66 10.15
CA THR A 178 -16.05 26.34 10.09
C THR A 178 -16.30 26.81 8.66
N PRO A 179 -17.55 26.66 8.15
CA PRO A 179 -17.91 27.15 6.83
C PRO A 179 -17.77 28.66 6.70
#